data_ac47b77506d71a1daad8396c72ed5f2e
#
_entry.id   ac47b77506d71a1daad8396c72ed5f2e
#
_cell.length_a   1.000
_cell.length_b   1.000
_cell.length_c   1.000
_cell.angle_alpha   90.00
_cell.angle_beta   90.00
_cell.angle_gamma   90.00
#
_symmetry.space_group_name_H-M   'P 1'
#
loop_
_entity.id
_entity.type
_entity.pdbx_description
1 polymer ?
#
loop_
_entity_poly.entity_id
_entity_poly.type
_entity_poly.pdbx_seq_one_letter_code
_entity_poly.pdbx_strand_id
1 'polypeptide(L)'
;MALTVLLPKNEYSTPLCAMLETVLPDGSCFVDPEDGMAGLRDRCLLFAVALDESGCNEAYYRMLSMLRRDSGLLAGCVAGVVVTGIGEFYTKDVARDMVFAANQA
;
A
#
# COMPACT_ATOMS: atom_id res chain seq x y z
N MET A 1 -17.55 0.82 -6.93
CA MET A 1 -16.29 1.57 -7.15
C MET A 1 -15.12 0.60 -7.05
N ALA A 2 -14.32 0.49 -8.07
CA ALA A 2 -13.16 -0.39 -8.07
C ALA A 2 -11.95 0.28 -7.40
N LEU A 3 -11.16 -0.49 -6.68
CA LEU A 3 -9.95 -0.02 -6.03
C LEU A 3 -8.72 -0.65 -6.69
N THR A 4 -7.66 0.12 -6.79
CA THR A 4 -6.34 -0.41 -7.12
C THR A 4 -5.57 -0.56 -5.81
N VAL A 5 -5.22 -1.79 -5.48
CA VAL A 5 -4.55 -2.11 -4.21
C VAL A 5 -3.06 -2.24 -4.45
N LEU A 6 -2.28 -1.39 -3.81
CA LEU A 6 -0.82 -1.47 -3.82
C LEU A 6 -0.40 -2.31 -2.62
N LEU A 7 0.11 -3.51 -2.89
CA LEU A 7 0.44 -4.50 -1.87
C LEU A 7 1.93 -4.86 -1.95
N PRO A 8 2.79 -4.19 -1.18
CA PRO A 8 4.20 -4.57 -1.08
C PRO A 8 4.32 -5.99 -0.50
N LYS A 9 4.84 -6.92 -1.29
CA LYS A 9 4.84 -8.34 -0.94
C LYS A 9 5.93 -8.69 0.06
N ASN A 10 5.56 -9.51 1.04
CA ASN A 10 6.45 -10.25 1.92
C ASN A 10 5.78 -11.58 2.30
N GLU A 11 6.37 -12.35 3.21
CA GLU A 11 5.81 -13.64 3.62
C GLU A 11 4.46 -13.52 4.35
N TYR A 12 4.12 -12.34 4.88
CA TYR A 12 2.88 -12.08 5.60
C TYR A 12 1.80 -11.42 4.75
N SER A 13 2.08 -11.11 3.50
CA SER A 13 1.11 -10.40 2.63
C SER A 13 -0.01 -11.30 2.11
N THR A 14 0.22 -12.61 2.04
CA THR A 14 -0.79 -13.56 1.52
C THR A 14 -2.09 -13.56 2.34
N PRO A 15 -2.05 -13.65 3.69
CA PRO A 15 -3.28 -13.55 4.48
C PRO A 15 -4.00 -12.22 4.32
N LEU A 16 -3.27 -11.11 4.23
CA LEU A 16 -3.86 -9.80 4.01
C LEU A 16 -4.55 -9.73 2.64
N CYS A 17 -3.90 -10.24 1.61
CA CYS A 17 -4.47 -10.31 0.27
C CYS A 17 -5.76 -11.13 0.27
N ALA A 18 -5.76 -12.30 0.90
CA ALA A 18 -6.93 -13.17 0.98
C ALA A 18 -8.09 -12.49 1.71
N MET A 19 -7.82 -11.78 2.79
CA MET A 19 -8.83 -11.02 3.52
C MET A 19 -9.43 -9.92 2.65
N LEU A 20 -8.59 -9.16 1.96
CA LEU A 20 -9.05 -8.07 1.10
C LEU A 20 -9.88 -8.58 -0.08
N GLU A 21 -9.55 -9.72 -0.66
CA GLU A 21 -10.32 -10.30 -1.77
C GLU A 21 -11.78 -10.54 -1.41
N THR A 22 -12.07 -10.78 -0.15
CA THR A 22 -13.45 -11.04 0.30
C THR A 22 -14.28 -9.78 0.46
N VAL A 23 -13.65 -8.60 0.60
CA VAL A 23 -14.37 -7.36 0.95
C VAL A 23 -14.25 -6.28 -0.12
N LEU A 24 -13.36 -6.42 -1.09
CA LEU A 24 -13.16 -5.40 -2.11
C LEU A 24 -14.30 -5.42 -3.15
N PRO A 25 -14.65 -4.25 -3.70
CA PRO A 25 -15.63 -4.17 -4.78
C PRO A 25 -15.19 -4.93 -6.02
N ASP A 26 -16.16 -5.35 -6.83
CA ASP A 26 -15.88 -5.99 -8.11
C ASP A 26 -15.07 -5.05 -9.02
N GLY A 27 -14.14 -5.62 -9.76
CA GLY A 27 -13.27 -4.88 -10.65
C GLY A 27 -12.01 -4.35 -9.99
N SER A 28 -11.85 -4.55 -8.68
CA SER A 28 -10.63 -4.18 -7.97
C SER A 28 -9.46 -5.08 -8.39
N CYS A 29 -8.25 -4.50 -8.40
CA CYS A 29 -7.06 -5.25 -8.78
C CYS A 29 -5.93 -5.00 -7.77
N PHE A 30 -5.01 -5.97 -7.70
CA PHE A 30 -3.80 -5.88 -6.89
C PHE A 30 -2.62 -5.54 -7.78
N VAL A 31 -1.79 -4.61 -7.33
CA VAL A 31 -0.57 -4.20 -8.01
C VAL A 31 0.61 -4.41 -7.06
N ASP A 32 1.66 -5.07 -7.55
CA ASP A 32 2.92 -5.13 -6.84
C ASP A 32 3.70 -3.86 -7.16
N PRO A 33 4.02 -3.02 -6.17
CA PRO A 33 4.76 -1.78 -6.44
C PRO A 33 6.13 -2.01 -7.08
N GLU A 34 6.72 -3.19 -6.92
CA GLU A 34 8.01 -3.51 -7.55
C GLU A 34 7.90 -3.71 -9.06
N ASP A 35 6.71 -4.00 -9.56
CA ASP A 35 6.45 -4.06 -11.00
C ASP A 35 6.25 -2.67 -11.62
N GLY A 36 6.30 -1.62 -10.80
CA GLY A 36 6.13 -0.25 -11.22
C GLY A 36 4.79 0.34 -10.82
N MET A 37 4.77 1.66 -10.66
CA MET A 37 3.58 2.41 -10.27
C MET A 37 3.15 3.43 -11.32
N ALA A 38 3.58 3.27 -12.55
CA ALA A 38 3.18 4.16 -13.64
C ALA A 38 1.68 4.01 -13.96
N GLY A 39 1.04 5.10 -14.34
CA GLY A 39 -0.36 5.06 -14.75
C GLY A 39 -1.38 5.00 -13.62
N LEU A 40 -1.00 5.35 -12.40
CA LEU A 40 -1.90 5.33 -11.24
C LEU A 40 -2.64 6.64 -11.01
N ARG A 41 -2.48 7.63 -11.86
CA ARG A 41 -3.15 8.93 -11.69
C ARG A 41 -4.68 8.78 -11.76
N ASP A 42 -5.38 9.62 -11.00
CA ASP A 42 -6.84 9.73 -11.01
C ASP A 42 -7.57 8.43 -10.64
N ARG A 43 -6.96 7.60 -9.79
CA ARG A 43 -7.53 6.35 -9.33
C ARG A 43 -7.86 6.39 -7.84
N CYS A 44 -8.73 5.48 -7.41
CA CYS A 44 -8.93 5.18 -6.00
C CYS A 44 -7.95 4.10 -5.60
N LEU A 45 -7.08 4.41 -4.65
CA LEU A 45 -5.98 3.52 -4.23
C LEU A 45 -6.19 3.02 -2.81
N LEU A 46 -5.73 1.80 -2.55
CA LEU A 46 -5.61 1.28 -1.20
C LEU A 46 -4.18 0.78 -1.03
N PHE A 47 -3.46 1.36 -0.09
CA PHE A 47 -2.15 0.87 0.31
C PHE A 47 -2.33 -0.18 1.39
N ALA A 48 -2.00 -1.42 1.09
CA ALA A 48 -2.15 -2.54 2.01
C ALA A 48 -0.76 -3.06 2.39
N VAL A 49 -0.38 -2.91 3.64
CA VAL A 49 0.97 -3.24 4.13
C VAL A 49 0.88 -4.28 5.24
N ALA A 50 1.53 -5.42 5.03
CA ALA A 50 1.67 -6.46 6.05
C ALA A 50 3.07 -6.39 6.64
N LEU A 51 3.18 -6.24 7.95
CA LEU A 51 4.46 -6.17 8.65
C LEU A 51 4.88 -7.55 9.15
N ASP A 52 6.19 -7.80 9.15
CA ASP A 52 6.76 -9.02 9.70
C ASP A 52 6.89 -8.96 11.23
N GLU A 53 7.55 -9.96 11.83
CA GLU A 53 7.71 -10.07 13.27
C GLU A 53 8.47 -8.88 13.89
N SER A 54 9.34 -8.24 13.13
CA SER A 54 10.10 -7.07 13.59
C SER A 54 9.38 -5.75 13.29
N GLY A 55 8.19 -5.79 12.73
CA GLY A 55 7.43 -4.59 12.37
C GLY A 55 7.89 -3.98 11.04
N CYS A 56 8.47 -4.76 10.15
CA CYS A 56 9.07 -4.29 8.91
C CYS A 56 8.44 -4.93 7.67
N ASN A 57 8.60 -4.27 6.55
CA ASN A 57 8.30 -4.79 5.21
C ASN A 57 9.26 -4.10 4.24
N GLU A 58 10.24 -4.83 3.72
CA GLU A 58 11.26 -4.24 2.83
C GLU A 58 10.66 -3.70 1.54
N ALA A 59 9.72 -4.39 0.95
CA ALA A 59 9.05 -3.94 -0.26
C ALA A 59 8.27 -2.64 -0.04
N TYR A 60 7.71 -2.46 1.15
CA TYR A 60 7.07 -1.21 1.55
C TYR A 60 8.06 -0.06 1.58
N TYR A 61 9.25 -0.26 2.13
CA TYR A 61 10.27 0.80 2.16
C TYR A 61 10.73 1.19 0.75
N ARG A 62 10.85 0.22 -0.15
CA ARG A 62 11.16 0.51 -1.56
C ARG A 62 10.05 1.31 -2.22
N MET A 63 8.80 0.97 -1.95
CA MET A 63 7.64 1.74 -2.44
C MET A 63 7.66 3.18 -1.93
N LEU A 64 7.92 3.39 -0.64
CA LEU A 64 8.04 4.74 -0.07
C LEU A 64 9.12 5.55 -0.77
N SER A 65 10.26 4.94 -1.08
CA SER A 65 11.34 5.61 -1.79
C SER A 65 10.90 6.07 -3.17
N MET A 66 10.14 5.25 -3.89
CA MET A 66 9.60 5.62 -5.20
C MET A 66 8.62 6.79 -5.10
N LEU A 67 7.75 6.79 -4.11
CA LEU A 67 6.79 7.88 -3.89
C LEU A 67 7.48 9.19 -3.55
N ARG A 68 8.56 9.13 -2.78
CA ARG A 68 9.32 10.33 -2.38
C ARG A 68 10.13 10.92 -3.52
N ARG A 69 10.55 10.11 -4.51
CA ARG A 69 11.34 10.57 -5.65
C ARG A 69 10.51 11.21 -6.74
N ASP A 70 9.28 10.78 -6.90
CA ASP A 70 8.42 11.17 -8.01
C ASP A 70 7.17 11.88 -7.51
N SER A 71 7.31 13.18 -7.24
CA SER A 71 6.17 14.00 -6.86
C SER A 71 5.19 14.09 -8.04
N GLY A 72 3.91 13.88 -7.76
CA GLY A 72 2.89 13.87 -8.79
C GLY A 72 2.59 12.48 -9.38
N LEU A 73 3.32 11.43 -8.94
CA LEU A 73 3.06 10.06 -9.39
C LEU A 73 1.60 9.64 -9.13
N LEU A 74 1.03 10.08 -8.02
CA LEU A 74 -0.33 9.76 -7.60
C LEU A 74 -1.29 10.95 -7.75
N ALA A 75 -1.01 11.86 -8.68
CA ALA A 75 -1.84 13.04 -8.88
C ALA A 75 -3.30 12.66 -9.16
N GLY A 76 -4.24 13.32 -8.47
CA GLY A 76 -5.66 13.08 -8.65
C GLY A 76 -6.19 11.83 -7.97
N CYS A 77 -5.36 11.08 -7.25
CA CYS A 77 -5.78 9.86 -6.55
C CYS A 77 -6.45 10.16 -5.21
N VAL A 78 -7.39 9.31 -4.84
CA VAL A 78 -7.92 9.21 -3.48
C VAL A 78 -7.36 7.93 -2.89
N ALA A 79 -6.77 7.98 -1.71
CA ALA A 79 -6.07 6.85 -1.13
C ALA A 79 -6.51 6.53 0.29
N GLY A 80 -6.58 5.24 0.60
CA GLY A 80 -6.72 4.74 1.95
C GLY A 80 -5.53 3.85 2.32
N VAL A 81 -5.38 3.53 3.58
CA VAL A 81 -4.27 2.72 4.08
C VAL A 81 -4.78 1.64 5.02
N VAL A 82 -4.32 0.41 4.81
CA VAL A 82 -4.54 -0.71 5.73
C VAL A 82 -3.18 -1.28 6.10
N VAL A 83 -2.92 -1.42 7.39
CA VAL A 83 -1.67 -2.00 7.89
C VAL A 83 -2.00 -3.14 8.83
N THR A 84 -1.40 -4.29 8.61
CA THR A 84 -1.49 -5.43 9.52
C THR A 84 -0.13 -5.77 10.08
N GLY A 85 -0.09 -6.30 11.31
CA GLY A 85 1.16 -6.70 11.94
C GLY A 85 0.91 -7.74 13.03
N ILE A 86 1.97 -8.41 13.46
CA ILE A 86 1.91 -9.43 14.49
C ILE A 86 1.79 -8.81 15.89
N GLY A 87 2.23 -7.57 16.04
CA GLY A 87 2.10 -6.80 17.27
C GLY A 87 1.53 -5.41 17.02
N GLU A 88 1.10 -4.73 18.08
CA GLU A 88 0.45 -3.42 17.96
C GLU A 88 1.42 -2.24 17.85
N PHE A 89 2.71 -2.46 18.07
CA PHE A 89 3.64 -1.36 18.34
C PHE A 89 4.02 -0.51 17.11
N TYR A 90 3.94 -1.06 15.91
CA TYR A 90 4.47 -0.38 14.72
C TYR A 90 3.42 -0.01 13.68
N THR A 91 2.20 -0.55 13.79
CA THR A 91 1.20 -0.39 12.74
C THR A 91 0.74 1.06 12.56
N LYS A 92 0.58 1.80 13.66
CA LYS A 92 0.16 3.22 13.59
C LYS A 92 1.24 4.10 12.97
N ASP A 93 2.50 3.84 13.30
CA ASP A 93 3.61 4.62 12.76
C ASP A 93 3.78 4.38 11.27
N VAL A 94 3.64 3.13 10.83
CA VAL A 94 3.72 2.79 9.40
C VAL A 94 2.57 3.44 8.64
N ALA A 95 1.34 3.38 9.16
CA ALA A 95 0.20 4.00 8.51
C ALA A 95 0.38 5.51 8.38
N ARG A 96 0.88 6.17 9.42
CA ARG A 96 1.17 7.61 9.40
C ARG A 96 2.23 7.95 8.35
N ASP A 97 3.32 7.21 8.31
CA ASP A 97 4.39 7.44 7.33
C ASP A 97 3.89 7.25 5.91
N MET A 98 3.02 6.27 5.70
CA MET A 98 2.42 6.01 4.39
C MET A 98 1.55 7.19 3.93
N VAL A 99 0.75 7.75 4.84
CA VAL A 99 -0.10 8.91 4.52
C VAL A 99 0.77 10.11 4.14
N PHE A 100 1.83 10.38 4.88
CA PHE A 100 2.76 11.47 4.52
C PHE A 100 3.40 11.26 3.16
N ALA A 101 3.89 10.06 2.88
CA ALA A 101 4.53 9.76 1.60
C ALA A 101 3.54 9.88 0.43
N ALA A 102 2.32 9.39 0.61
CA ALA A 102 1.28 9.49 -0.42
C ALA A 102 0.89 10.94 -0.71
N ASN A 103 0.82 11.78 0.33
CA ASN A 103 0.47 13.19 0.15
C ASN A 103 1.57 13.98 -0.58
N GLN A 104 2.82 13.52 -0.53
CA GLN A 104 3.93 14.15 -1.26
C GLN A 104 3.96 13.71 -2.74
N ALA A 105 3.34 12.62 -3.04
CA ALA A 105 3.28 12.11 -4.41
C ALA A 105 2.02 12.61 -5.11
#